data_f4ccc62f684e507ba7b7ac71cc25e404
#
_entry.id   f4ccc62f684e507ba7b7ac71cc25e404
#
_cell.length_a   1.000
_cell.length_b   1.000
_cell.length_c   1.000
_cell.angle_alpha   90.00
_cell.angle_beta   90.00
_cell.angle_gamma   90.00
#
_symmetry.space_group_name_H-M   'P 1'
#
loop_
_entity.id
_entity.type
_entity.pdbx_description
1 polymer ?
#
loop_
_entity_poly.entity_id
_entity_poly.type
_entity_poly.pdbx_seq_one_letter_code
_entity_poly.pdbx_strand_id
1 'polypeptide(L)'
;MTCAVTFDLWDTIIHDDSDEIKRRKQGLRPKQEERRYLLWDALNKQQRISWDKVSLACDNADASFNRVWRQQSVTWTVRERLGVVLNELGRALPEDVFALVIRDYEEMEIKITPDMIEGAADAVRDLAKDFQLAVVSDAIVSPGRCLRQWLGLHEILDCFQSFAFSDEVGHSKPHPDMFSKVSVDLDVPIKNMIHVGDREHNDIQGPHALGMKAVLFSGTRNKDRRNTTADAVCDRHRDLPSIVRQLATH
;
A
#
# COMPACT_ATOMS: atom_id res chain seq x y z
N MET A 1 3.32 -28.12 -3.96
CA MET A 1 4.48 -27.61 -3.19
C MET A 1 4.48 -26.08 -3.39
N THR A 2 4.48 -25.29 -2.30
CA THR A 2 4.50 -23.84 -2.37
C THR A 2 5.82 -23.36 -2.99
N CYS A 3 5.74 -22.43 -3.95
CA CYS A 3 6.91 -21.94 -4.65
C CYS A 3 7.10 -20.42 -4.48
N ALA A 4 6.10 -19.69 -4.02
CA ALA A 4 6.18 -18.24 -3.83
C ALA A 4 5.49 -17.77 -2.55
N VAL A 5 6.00 -16.65 -2.01
CA VAL A 5 5.39 -15.92 -0.90
C VAL A 5 5.15 -14.49 -1.33
N THR A 6 3.94 -14.01 -1.09
CA THR A 6 3.56 -12.62 -1.41
C THR A 6 3.33 -11.83 -0.13
N PHE A 7 3.72 -10.56 -0.13
CA PHE A 7 3.64 -9.69 1.03
C PHE A 7 2.79 -8.46 0.74
N ASP A 8 1.89 -8.13 1.67
CA ASP A 8 1.47 -6.75 1.81
C ASP A 8 2.60 -5.89 2.39
N LEU A 9 2.51 -4.56 2.26
CA LEU A 9 3.51 -3.64 2.80
C LEU A 9 3.04 -2.91 4.05
N TRP A 10 1.90 -2.22 3.99
CA TRP A 10 1.44 -1.36 5.09
C TRP A 10 0.99 -2.20 6.30
N ASP A 11 1.48 -1.85 7.49
CA ASP A 11 1.30 -2.60 8.73
C ASP A 11 1.76 -4.07 8.70
N THR A 12 2.39 -4.48 7.57
CA THR A 12 3.00 -5.80 7.40
C THR A 12 4.53 -5.72 7.34
N ILE A 13 5.11 -4.84 6.54
CA ILE A 13 6.55 -4.57 6.43
C ILE A 13 6.85 -3.12 6.84
N ILE A 14 6.00 -2.19 6.43
CA ILE A 14 6.07 -0.76 6.74
C ILE A 14 5.13 -0.48 7.91
N HIS A 15 5.63 0.20 8.93
CA HIS A 15 4.79 0.69 10.03
C HIS A 15 4.05 1.94 9.57
N ASP A 16 2.77 1.79 9.20
CA ASP A 16 1.94 2.89 8.69
C ASP A 16 1.88 4.06 9.68
N ASP A 17 1.87 5.29 9.17
CA ASP A 17 1.85 6.54 9.94
C ASP A 17 2.99 6.77 10.95
N SER A 18 4.03 5.92 10.98
CA SER A 18 5.21 6.15 11.85
C SER A 18 5.98 7.42 11.47
N ASP A 19 5.91 7.84 10.22
CA ASP A 19 6.45 9.11 9.72
C ASP A 19 5.71 10.35 10.26
N GLU A 20 4.45 10.25 10.66
CA GLU A 20 3.69 11.36 11.27
C GLU A 20 4.33 11.86 12.57
N ILE A 21 4.96 10.96 13.35
CA ILE A 21 5.71 11.33 14.56
C ILE A 21 6.94 12.15 14.18
N LYS A 22 7.64 11.76 13.11
CA LYS A 22 8.83 12.44 12.59
C LYS A 22 8.46 13.82 12.03
N ARG A 23 7.35 13.91 11.27
CA ARG A 23 6.81 15.16 10.73
C ARG A 23 6.49 16.15 11.83
N ARG A 24 5.78 15.71 12.88
CA ARG A 24 5.44 16.54 14.04
C ARG A 24 6.68 17.09 14.75
N LYS A 25 7.72 16.27 14.92
CA LYS A 25 9.01 16.71 15.53
C LYS A 25 9.72 17.77 14.70
N GLN A 26 9.50 17.81 13.39
CA GLN A 26 10.06 18.80 12.47
C GLN A 26 9.14 20.04 12.30
N GLY A 27 8.02 20.12 13.00
CA GLY A 27 7.07 21.23 12.90
C GLY A 27 6.29 21.24 11.57
N LEU A 28 6.22 20.11 10.87
CA LEU A 28 5.49 19.98 9.62
C LEU A 28 4.01 19.64 9.86
N ARG A 29 3.15 19.99 8.90
CA ARG A 29 1.74 19.60 8.92
C ARG A 29 1.59 18.08 8.84
N PRO A 30 0.52 17.49 9.40
CA PRO A 30 0.12 16.11 9.10
C PRO A 30 0.00 15.88 7.59
N LYS A 31 0.29 14.68 7.11
CA LYS A 31 0.27 14.35 5.66
C LYS A 31 -1.03 14.76 4.98
N GLN A 32 -2.17 14.46 5.59
CA GLN A 32 -3.47 14.79 5.01
C GLN A 32 -3.66 16.30 4.82
N GLU A 33 -3.26 17.11 5.82
CA GLU A 33 -3.34 18.56 5.73
C GLU A 33 -2.34 19.13 4.72
N GLU A 34 -1.11 18.61 4.71
CA GLU A 34 -0.07 19.04 3.75
C GLU A 34 -0.48 18.76 2.31
N ARG A 35 -1.05 17.58 2.04
CA ARG A 35 -1.56 17.21 0.72
C ARG A 35 -2.63 18.19 0.21
N ARG A 36 -3.56 18.57 1.08
CA ARG A 36 -4.58 19.60 0.75
C ARG A 36 -3.96 20.97 0.56
N TYR A 37 -2.96 21.30 1.38
CA TYR A 37 -2.26 22.58 1.27
C TYR A 37 -1.52 22.72 -0.06
N LEU A 38 -0.85 21.68 -0.54
CA LEU A 38 -0.17 21.70 -1.85
C LEU A 38 -1.13 22.05 -2.99
N LEU A 39 -2.30 21.42 -3.02
CA LEU A 39 -3.31 21.71 -4.03
C LEU A 39 -3.89 23.13 -3.87
N TRP A 40 -4.24 23.51 -2.65
CA TRP A 40 -4.77 24.86 -2.34
C TRP A 40 -3.77 25.95 -2.72
N ASP A 41 -2.50 25.81 -2.36
CA ASP A 41 -1.46 26.80 -2.65
C ASP A 41 -1.25 26.98 -4.15
N ALA A 42 -1.21 25.89 -4.91
CA ALA A 42 -1.11 25.93 -6.37
C ALA A 42 -2.32 26.66 -7.01
N LEU A 43 -3.55 26.34 -6.57
CA LEU A 43 -4.76 26.99 -7.04
C LEU A 43 -4.85 28.47 -6.65
N ASN A 44 -4.48 28.78 -5.40
CA ASN A 44 -4.54 30.14 -4.86
C ASN A 44 -3.52 31.09 -5.51
N LYS A 45 -2.34 30.57 -5.88
CA LYS A 45 -1.33 31.30 -6.68
C LYS A 45 -1.83 31.66 -8.08
N GLN A 46 -2.60 30.78 -8.70
CA GLN A 46 -3.15 31.02 -10.02
C GLN A 46 -4.31 32.02 -9.97
N GLN A 47 -5.25 31.82 -9.04
CA GLN A 47 -6.39 32.68 -8.77
C GLN A 47 -6.91 32.41 -7.37
N ARG A 48 -7.13 33.45 -6.59
CA ARG A 48 -7.53 33.39 -5.20
C ARG A 48 -8.72 32.45 -4.97
N ILE A 49 -8.58 31.54 -3.99
CA ILE A 49 -9.60 30.58 -3.57
C ILE A 49 -9.49 30.36 -2.06
N SER A 50 -10.63 30.21 -1.36
CA SER A 50 -10.60 29.92 0.08
C SER A 50 -10.15 28.48 0.37
N TRP A 51 -9.46 28.30 1.48
CA TRP A 51 -9.06 27.00 2.01
C TRP A 51 -10.25 26.05 2.18
N ASP A 52 -11.34 26.55 2.81
CA ASP A 52 -12.52 25.74 3.11
C ASP A 52 -13.15 25.15 1.85
N LYS A 53 -13.14 25.91 0.74
CA LYS A 53 -13.70 25.46 -0.54
C LYS A 53 -12.89 24.30 -1.13
N VAL A 54 -11.56 24.40 -1.07
CA VAL A 54 -10.67 23.32 -1.56
C VAL A 54 -10.73 22.11 -0.62
N SER A 55 -10.75 22.34 0.70
CA SER A 55 -10.84 21.27 1.68
C SER A 55 -12.14 20.47 1.53
N LEU A 56 -13.27 21.13 1.32
CA LEU A 56 -14.56 20.47 1.09
C LEU A 56 -14.54 19.62 -0.20
N ALA A 57 -13.99 20.15 -1.29
CA ALA A 57 -13.88 19.40 -2.54
C ALA A 57 -12.96 18.17 -2.38
N CYS A 58 -11.89 18.27 -1.59
CA CYS A 58 -11.05 17.13 -1.22
C CYS A 58 -11.84 16.09 -0.41
N ASP A 59 -12.65 16.51 0.59
CA ASP A 59 -13.48 15.61 1.38
C ASP A 59 -14.48 14.84 0.50
N ASN A 60 -15.12 15.50 -0.47
CA ASN A 60 -16.05 14.89 -1.41
C ASN A 60 -15.36 13.87 -2.33
N ALA A 61 -14.18 14.22 -2.86
CA ALA A 61 -13.38 13.30 -3.67
C ALA A 61 -12.92 12.09 -2.88
N ASP A 62 -12.46 12.28 -1.63
CA ASP A 62 -12.05 11.20 -0.73
C ASP A 62 -13.23 10.27 -0.39
N ALA A 63 -14.42 10.82 -0.12
CA ALA A 63 -15.62 10.04 0.13
C ALA A 63 -16.05 9.22 -1.09
N SER A 64 -15.95 9.81 -2.29
CA SER A 64 -16.26 9.14 -3.56
C SER A 64 -15.26 8.02 -3.85
N PHE A 65 -13.96 8.29 -3.70
CA PHE A 65 -12.91 7.30 -3.83
C PHE A 65 -13.11 6.14 -2.85
N ASN A 66 -13.34 6.42 -1.56
CA ASN A 66 -13.52 5.40 -0.53
C ASN A 66 -14.73 4.48 -0.84
N ARG A 67 -15.78 5.01 -1.44
CA ARG A 67 -16.94 4.20 -1.87
C ARG A 67 -16.54 3.24 -3.00
N VAL A 68 -15.89 3.73 -4.04
CA VAL A 68 -15.46 2.93 -5.20
C VAL A 68 -14.43 1.89 -4.76
N TRP A 69 -13.45 2.30 -3.98
CA TRP A 69 -12.41 1.42 -3.45
C TRP A 69 -12.98 0.26 -2.62
N ARG A 70 -13.91 0.56 -1.69
CA ARG A 70 -14.50 -0.47 -0.82
C ARG A 70 -15.51 -1.38 -1.51
N GLN A 71 -16.26 -0.86 -2.49
CA GLN A 71 -17.36 -1.61 -3.12
C GLN A 71 -16.93 -2.32 -4.40
N GLN A 72 -15.91 -1.80 -5.09
CA GLN A 72 -15.52 -2.27 -6.41
C GLN A 72 -14.05 -2.70 -6.46
N SER A 73 -13.29 -2.50 -5.38
CA SER A 73 -11.84 -2.75 -5.31
C SER A 73 -11.07 -2.07 -6.45
N VAL A 74 -11.47 -0.84 -6.82
CA VAL A 74 -10.82 -0.02 -7.84
C VAL A 74 -9.97 1.04 -7.15
N THR A 75 -8.72 1.18 -7.55
CA THR A 75 -7.81 2.23 -7.08
C THR A 75 -7.76 3.36 -8.09
N TRP A 76 -8.08 4.57 -7.64
CA TRP A 76 -7.80 5.79 -8.39
C TRP A 76 -6.39 6.27 -8.07
N THR A 77 -5.65 6.64 -9.08
CA THR A 77 -4.37 7.32 -8.93
C THR A 77 -4.56 8.70 -8.25
N VAL A 78 -3.49 9.24 -7.70
CA VAL A 78 -3.51 10.62 -7.14
C VAL A 78 -3.95 11.63 -8.22
N ARG A 79 -3.49 11.46 -9.47
CA ARG A 79 -3.91 12.31 -10.60
C ARG A 79 -5.42 12.29 -10.81
N GLU A 80 -6.04 11.11 -10.84
CA GLU A 80 -7.49 10.97 -11.01
C GLU A 80 -8.26 11.60 -9.85
N ARG A 81 -7.83 11.34 -8.60
CA ARG A 81 -8.47 11.92 -7.41
C ARG A 81 -8.39 13.45 -7.41
N LEU A 82 -7.22 14.01 -7.69
CA LEU A 82 -7.06 15.47 -7.78
C LEU A 82 -7.80 16.04 -9.00
N GLY A 83 -7.94 15.29 -10.09
CA GLY A 83 -8.79 15.63 -11.23
C GLY A 83 -10.26 15.79 -10.84
N VAL A 84 -10.79 14.89 -9.99
CA VAL A 84 -12.15 15.02 -9.44
C VAL A 84 -12.30 16.31 -8.62
N VAL A 85 -11.32 16.63 -7.76
CA VAL A 85 -11.34 17.88 -6.98
C VAL A 85 -11.33 19.11 -7.89
N LEU A 86 -10.46 19.13 -8.90
CA LEU A 86 -10.38 20.25 -9.86
C LEU A 86 -11.68 20.43 -10.64
N ASN A 87 -12.30 19.34 -11.09
CA ASN A 87 -13.59 19.36 -11.78
C ASN A 87 -14.71 19.91 -10.90
N GLU A 88 -14.81 19.49 -9.63
CA GLU A 88 -15.79 20.00 -8.68
C GLU A 88 -15.62 21.52 -8.44
N LEU A 89 -14.38 21.97 -8.38
CA LEU A 89 -14.07 23.39 -8.21
C LEU A 89 -14.27 24.23 -9.48
N GLY A 90 -14.51 23.59 -10.64
CA GLY A 90 -14.51 24.26 -11.95
C GLY A 90 -13.17 24.91 -12.27
N ARG A 91 -12.06 24.29 -11.89
CA ARG A 91 -10.71 24.83 -12.01
C ARG A 91 -9.80 23.84 -12.76
N ALA A 92 -8.74 24.39 -13.34
CA ALA A 92 -7.65 23.62 -13.93
C ALA A 92 -6.30 24.22 -13.50
N LEU A 93 -5.27 23.43 -13.46
CA LEU A 93 -3.88 23.86 -13.31
C LEU A 93 -3.13 23.62 -14.62
N PRO A 94 -2.12 24.45 -14.95
CA PRO A 94 -1.16 24.11 -16.00
C PRO A 94 -0.55 22.73 -15.75
N GLU A 95 -0.29 21.97 -16.81
CA GLU A 95 0.13 20.56 -16.68
C GLU A 95 1.42 20.38 -15.86
N ASP A 96 2.38 21.29 -16.06
CA ASP A 96 3.65 21.30 -15.30
C ASP A 96 3.42 21.54 -13.80
N VAL A 97 2.53 22.49 -13.44
CA VAL A 97 2.15 22.78 -12.05
C VAL A 97 1.40 21.59 -11.45
N PHE A 98 0.46 21.01 -12.20
CA PHE A 98 -0.32 19.86 -11.74
C PHE A 98 0.57 18.63 -11.49
N ALA A 99 1.51 18.36 -12.41
CA ALA A 99 2.49 17.29 -12.25
C ALA A 99 3.37 17.47 -11.01
N LEU A 100 3.77 18.73 -10.69
CA LEU A 100 4.52 19.02 -9.46
C LEU A 100 3.69 18.77 -8.20
N VAL A 101 2.42 19.21 -8.19
CA VAL A 101 1.51 18.96 -7.06
C VAL A 101 1.33 17.46 -6.84
N ILE A 102 1.09 16.69 -7.90
CA ILE A 102 0.95 15.23 -7.83
C ILE A 102 2.23 14.60 -7.25
N ARG A 103 3.39 14.94 -7.78
CA ARG A 103 4.67 14.41 -7.31
C ARG A 103 4.89 14.71 -5.82
N ASP A 104 4.69 15.94 -5.40
CA ASP A 104 4.89 16.34 -4.00
C ASP A 104 3.87 15.67 -3.06
N TYR A 105 2.67 15.39 -3.54
CA TYR A 105 1.63 14.65 -2.83
C TYR A 105 2.01 13.17 -2.64
N GLU A 106 2.53 12.53 -3.68
CA GLU A 106 2.90 11.11 -3.70
C GLU A 106 4.19 10.81 -2.92
N GLU A 107 5.16 11.74 -2.93
CA GLU A 107 6.51 11.52 -2.40
C GLU A 107 6.68 11.89 -0.93
N MET A 108 5.61 12.20 -0.20
CA MET A 108 5.73 12.61 1.21
C MET A 108 6.39 11.54 2.07
N GLU A 109 6.06 10.26 1.82
CA GLU A 109 6.60 9.11 2.54
C GLU A 109 7.99 8.67 2.06
N ILE A 110 8.48 9.30 0.98
CA ILE A 110 9.89 9.19 0.58
C ILE A 110 10.73 10.33 1.19
N LYS A 111 10.15 11.53 1.30
CA LYS A 111 10.83 12.68 1.92
C LYS A 111 11.00 12.50 3.43
N ILE A 112 10.01 11.91 4.08
CA ILE A 112 10.04 11.52 5.50
C ILE A 112 9.55 10.08 5.56
N THR A 113 10.48 9.14 5.57
CA THR A 113 10.19 7.72 5.45
C THR A 113 9.52 7.16 6.70
N PRO A 114 8.44 6.36 6.56
CA PRO A 114 7.95 5.53 7.65
C PRO A 114 8.99 4.49 8.06
N ASP A 115 8.87 3.99 9.29
CA ASP A 115 9.79 2.99 9.82
C ASP A 115 9.45 1.60 9.26
N MET A 116 10.48 0.79 9.08
CA MET A 116 10.30 -0.65 8.87
C MET A 116 9.91 -1.32 10.19
N ILE A 117 9.01 -2.30 10.12
CA ILE A 117 8.64 -3.11 11.28
C ILE A 117 9.83 -3.99 11.67
N GLU A 118 10.07 -4.11 12.98
CA GLU A 118 11.20 -4.86 13.54
C GLU A 118 11.26 -6.29 13.02
N GLY A 119 12.41 -6.70 12.51
CA GLY A 119 12.69 -8.03 11.98
C GLY A 119 12.13 -8.31 10.58
N ALA A 120 11.42 -7.36 9.95
CA ALA A 120 10.83 -7.56 8.61
C ALA A 120 11.90 -7.82 7.56
N ALA A 121 12.99 -7.03 7.54
CA ALA A 121 14.06 -7.20 6.57
C ALA A 121 14.73 -8.58 6.69
N ASP A 122 15.00 -9.03 7.91
CA ASP A 122 15.64 -10.33 8.14
C ASP A 122 14.72 -11.48 7.72
N ALA A 123 13.42 -11.39 8.02
CA ALA A 123 12.43 -12.38 7.61
C ALA A 123 12.30 -12.46 6.07
N VAL A 124 12.25 -11.31 5.38
CA VAL A 124 12.22 -11.24 3.92
C VAL A 124 13.47 -11.88 3.31
N ARG A 125 14.67 -11.47 3.78
CA ARG A 125 15.95 -12.03 3.30
C ARG A 125 16.07 -13.53 3.57
N ASP A 126 15.54 -14.01 4.69
CA ASP A 126 15.59 -15.45 5.01
C ASP A 126 14.63 -16.25 4.13
N LEU A 127 13.42 -15.76 3.89
CA LEU A 127 12.45 -16.40 2.98
C LEU A 127 12.90 -16.38 1.51
N ALA A 128 13.61 -15.34 1.08
CA ALA A 128 14.13 -15.24 -0.28
C ALA A 128 15.17 -16.33 -0.64
N LYS A 129 15.71 -17.05 0.35
CA LYS A 129 16.61 -18.21 0.12
C LYS A 129 15.89 -19.43 -0.40
N ASP A 130 14.60 -19.58 -0.07
CA ASP A 130 13.84 -20.80 -0.31
C ASP A 130 12.66 -20.58 -1.26
N PHE A 131 12.16 -19.33 -1.38
CA PHE A 131 10.95 -18.98 -2.12
C PHE A 131 11.18 -17.82 -3.07
N GLN A 132 10.43 -17.78 -4.17
CA GLN A 132 10.25 -16.56 -4.92
C GLN A 132 9.36 -15.62 -4.11
N LEU A 133 9.77 -14.35 -4.00
CA LEU A 133 9.01 -13.36 -3.24
C LEU A 133 8.38 -12.32 -4.18
N ALA A 134 7.17 -11.87 -3.84
CA ALA A 134 6.53 -10.75 -4.52
C ALA A 134 5.82 -9.83 -3.53
N VAL A 135 5.60 -8.60 -3.94
CA VAL A 135 4.76 -7.63 -3.22
C VAL A 135 3.37 -7.60 -3.86
N VAL A 136 2.33 -7.63 -3.02
CA VAL A 136 0.92 -7.41 -3.41
C VAL A 136 0.32 -6.42 -2.43
N SER A 137 0.33 -5.13 -2.78
CA SER A 137 -0.01 -4.07 -1.84
C SER A 137 -0.89 -2.98 -2.44
N ASP A 138 -1.81 -2.46 -1.63
CA ASP A 138 -2.63 -1.33 -2.00
C ASP A 138 -1.81 -0.03 -1.91
N ALA A 139 -1.65 0.63 -3.05
CA ALA A 139 -0.91 1.87 -3.24
C ALA A 139 -1.89 3.04 -3.48
N ILE A 140 -2.55 3.50 -2.40
CA ILE A 140 -3.66 4.46 -2.48
C ILE A 140 -3.16 5.90 -2.66
N VAL A 141 -2.00 6.23 -2.09
CA VAL A 141 -1.42 7.58 -2.11
C VAL A 141 0.03 7.54 -2.55
N SER A 142 0.86 6.76 -1.88
CA SER A 142 2.24 6.49 -2.32
C SER A 142 2.20 5.43 -3.40
N PRO A 143 2.46 5.80 -4.68
CA PRO A 143 2.37 4.87 -5.81
C PRO A 143 3.48 3.80 -5.76
N GLY A 144 3.32 2.75 -6.54
CA GLY A 144 4.27 1.64 -6.62
C GLY A 144 5.72 2.07 -6.86
N ARG A 145 5.94 3.16 -7.65
CA ARG A 145 7.29 3.74 -7.82
C ARG A 145 7.92 4.21 -6.52
N CYS A 146 7.14 4.83 -5.63
CA CYS A 146 7.61 5.29 -4.32
C CYS A 146 7.84 4.12 -3.37
N LEU A 147 6.96 3.12 -3.39
CA LEU A 147 7.11 1.92 -2.56
C LEU A 147 8.35 1.10 -2.95
N ARG A 148 8.66 0.96 -4.25
CA ARG A 148 9.93 0.38 -4.71
C ARG A 148 11.14 1.18 -4.22
N GLN A 149 11.07 2.51 -4.27
CA GLN A 149 12.15 3.36 -3.75
C GLN A 149 12.33 3.15 -2.24
N TRP A 150 11.23 3.06 -1.48
CA TRP A 150 11.27 2.77 -0.04
C TRP A 150 11.93 1.40 0.24
N LEU A 151 11.54 0.35 -0.50
CA LEU A 151 12.15 -0.98 -0.39
C LEU A 151 13.65 -0.95 -0.70
N GLY A 152 14.07 -0.15 -1.69
CA GLY A 152 15.47 0.07 -2.04
C GLY A 152 16.27 0.76 -0.94
N LEU A 153 15.71 1.79 -0.30
CA LEU A 153 16.32 2.48 0.84
C LEU A 153 16.57 1.53 2.04
N HIS A 154 15.77 0.47 2.16
CA HIS A 154 15.88 -0.55 3.20
C HIS A 154 16.62 -1.83 2.75
N GLU A 155 17.20 -1.82 1.56
CA GLU A 155 18.03 -2.90 1.00
C GLU A 155 17.30 -4.27 0.95
N ILE A 156 15.99 -4.25 0.65
CA ILE A 156 15.18 -5.46 0.46
C ILE A 156 14.46 -5.50 -0.89
N LEU A 157 14.62 -4.49 -1.74
CA LEU A 157 13.99 -4.45 -3.07
C LEU A 157 14.36 -5.68 -3.90
N ASP A 158 15.64 -6.05 -3.93
CA ASP A 158 16.19 -7.15 -4.72
C ASP A 158 15.76 -8.54 -4.22
N CYS A 159 15.13 -8.62 -3.05
CA CYS A 159 14.51 -9.86 -2.56
C CYS A 159 13.23 -10.21 -3.31
N PHE A 160 12.59 -9.25 -3.98
CA PHE A 160 11.31 -9.43 -4.66
C PHE A 160 11.48 -9.50 -6.18
N GLN A 161 10.89 -10.52 -6.81
CA GLN A 161 10.95 -10.75 -8.24
C GLN A 161 9.74 -10.17 -8.99
N SER A 162 8.62 -9.91 -8.28
CA SER A 162 7.42 -9.31 -8.88
C SER A 162 6.71 -8.37 -7.93
N PHE A 163 5.94 -7.43 -8.49
CA PHE A 163 5.20 -6.40 -7.77
C PHE A 163 3.80 -6.21 -8.37
N ALA A 164 2.78 -6.28 -7.54
CA ALA A 164 1.42 -5.85 -7.85
C ALA A 164 1.05 -4.69 -6.91
N PHE A 165 1.17 -3.48 -7.41
CA PHE A 165 0.69 -2.28 -6.72
C PHE A 165 -0.65 -1.85 -7.31
N SER A 166 -1.61 -1.49 -6.46
CA SER A 166 -2.98 -1.24 -6.90
C SER A 166 -3.12 -0.04 -7.85
N ASP A 167 -2.24 0.94 -7.78
CA ASP A 167 -2.17 2.07 -8.72
C ASP A 167 -1.71 1.65 -10.13
N GLU A 168 -0.92 0.56 -10.24
CA GLU A 168 -0.41 0.02 -11.50
C GLU A 168 -1.36 -1.05 -12.08
N VAL A 169 -2.02 -1.84 -11.21
CA VAL A 169 -2.98 -2.88 -11.61
C VAL A 169 -4.36 -2.29 -11.93
N GLY A 170 -4.70 -1.15 -11.30
CA GLY A 170 -6.03 -0.53 -11.39
C GLY A 170 -7.05 -1.09 -10.40
N HIS A 171 -6.71 -2.20 -9.73
CA HIS A 171 -7.52 -2.83 -8.68
C HIS A 171 -6.76 -2.92 -7.38
N SER A 172 -7.49 -2.94 -6.26
CA SER A 172 -6.95 -3.18 -4.92
C SER A 172 -7.37 -4.55 -4.40
N LYS A 173 -6.67 -5.06 -3.41
CA LYS A 173 -7.09 -6.27 -2.68
C LYS A 173 -8.50 -6.08 -2.09
N PRO A 174 -9.36 -7.09 -2.11
CA PRO A 174 -9.10 -8.51 -2.45
C PRO A 174 -9.32 -8.87 -3.94
N HIS A 175 -9.28 -7.91 -4.89
CA HIS A 175 -9.53 -8.21 -6.30
C HIS A 175 -8.51 -9.26 -6.82
N PRO A 176 -8.96 -10.30 -7.55
CA PRO A 176 -8.10 -11.40 -8.01
C PRO A 176 -6.95 -10.95 -8.92
N ASP A 177 -7.09 -9.86 -9.67
CA ASP A 177 -6.04 -9.36 -10.57
C ASP A 177 -4.75 -9.01 -9.83
N MET A 178 -4.84 -8.58 -8.56
CA MET A 178 -3.68 -8.29 -7.72
C MET A 178 -2.79 -9.52 -7.54
N PHE A 179 -3.40 -10.69 -7.32
CA PHE A 179 -2.67 -11.95 -7.11
C PHE A 179 -2.35 -12.64 -8.43
N SER A 180 -3.24 -12.56 -9.41
CA SER A 180 -3.05 -13.16 -10.73
C SER A 180 -1.84 -12.55 -11.46
N LYS A 181 -1.63 -11.23 -11.32
CA LYS A 181 -0.45 -10.56 -11.89
C LYS A 181 0.84 -11.20 -11.40
N VAL A 182 1.04 -11.37 -10.10
CA VAL A 182 2.27 -11.96 -9.56
C VAL A 182 2.38 -13.46 -9.87
N SER A 183 1.25 -14.18 -9.95
CA SER A 183 1.22 -15.58 -10.37
C SER A 183 1.77 -15.74 -11.80
N VAL A 184 1.37 -14.87 -12.70
CA VAL A 184 1.86 -14.85 -14.09
C VAL A 184 3.32 -14.43 -14.16
N ASP A 185 3.71 -13.36 -13.48
CA ASP A 185 5.09 -12.84 -13.50
C ASP A 185 6.10 -13.85 -12.99
N LEU A 186 5.74 -14.61 -11.95
CA LEU A 186 6.62 -15.60 -11.30
C LEU A 186 6.55 -16.99 -11.95
N ASP A 187 5.62 -17.22 -12.89
CA ASP A 187 5.29 -18.53 -13.44
C ASP A 187 4.98 -19.56 -12.33
N VAL A 188 4.23 -19.12 -11.29
CA VAL A 188 3.83 -19.95 -10.15
C VAL A 188 2.30 -20.03 -10.09
N PRO A 189 1.71 -21.23 -10.10
CA PRO A 189 0.27 -21.38 -9.94
C PRO A 189 -0.22 -20.72 -8.65
N ILE A 190 -1.29 -19.93 -8.76
CA ILE A 190 -1.77 -19.09 -7.65
C ILE A 190 -2.03 -19.88 -6.36
N LYS A 191 -2.54 -21.13 -6.48
CA LYS A 191 -2.75 -22.05 -5.35
C LYS A 191 -1.46 -22.51 -4.66
N ASN A 192 -0.31 -22.31 -5.28
CA ASN A 192 1.01 -22.65 -4.75
C ASN A 192 1.70 -21.45 -4.11
N MET A 193 0.96 -20.41 -3.81
CA MET A 193 1.45 -19.20 -3.17
C MET A 193 0.90 -19.08 -1.73
N ILE A 194 1.68 -18.44 -0.86
CA ILE A 194 1.25 -18.03 0.48
C ILE A 194 1.26 -16.50 0.51
N HIS A 195 0.17 -15.87 0.98
CA HIS A 195 0.13 -14.42 1.22
C HIS A 195 0.33 -14.10 2.69
N VAL A 196 1.06 -13.01 2.96
CA VAL A 196 1.28 -12.46 4.30
C VAL A 196 0.78 -11.03 4.34
N GLY A 197 -0.15 -10.71 5.23
CA GLY A 197 -0.70 -9.36 5.39
C GLY A 197 -1.43 -9.19 6.71
N ASP A 198 -1.94 -7.96 6.97
CA ASP A 198 -2.49 -7.57 8.28
C ASP A 198 -4.03 -7.53 8.36
N ARG A 199 -4.73 -7.65 7.20
CA ARG A 199 -6.18 -7.45 7.12
C ARG A 199 -6.92 -8.70 6.70
N GLU A 200 -7.89 -9.11 7.52
CA GLU A 200 -8.70 -10.29 7.25
C GLU A 200 -9.34 -10.27 5.85
N HIS A 201 -10.00 -9.16 5.49
CA HIS A 201 -10.72 -9.09 4.21
C HIS A 201 -9.76 -9.09 3.00
N ASN A 202 -8.72 -8.27 3.05
CA ASN A 202 -7.82 -8.07 1.91
C ASN A 202 -6.81 -9.20 1.75
N ASP A 203 -6.23 -9.64 2.89
CA ASP A 203 -5.00 -10.45 2.89
C ASP A 203 -5.25 -11.90 3.28
N ILE A 204 -6.46 -12.23 3.78
CA ILE A 204 -6.81 -13.60 4.15
C ILE A 204 -7.94 -14.10 3.26
N GLN A 205 -9.11 -13.46 3.29
CA GLN A 205 -10.27 -13.91 2.51
C GLN A 205 -10.03 -13.80 1.00
N GLY A 206 -9.35 -12.73 0.54
CA GLY A 206 -8.98 -12.58 -0.87
C GLY A 206 -8.12 -13.73 -1.39
N PRO A 207 -6.95 -14.00 -0.80
CA PRO A 207 -6.12 -15.17 -1.13
C PRO A 207 -6.85 -16.52 -1.01
N HIS A 208 -7.63 -16.74 0.05
CA HIS A 208 -8.40 -17.98 0.24
C HIS A 208 -9.40 -18.21 -0.88
N ALA A 209 -10.06 -17.15 -1.37
CA ALA A 209 -11.00 -17.27 -2.51
C ALA A 209 -10.31 -17.74 -3.80
N LEU A 210 -8.99 -17.62 -3.88
CA LEU A 210 -8.15 -18.06 -5.01
C LEU A 210 -7.45 -19.40 -4.73
N GLY A 211 -7.68 -20.02 -3.58
CA GLY A 211 -7.06 -21.26 -3.17
C GLY A 211 -5.60 -21.13 -2.67
N MET A 212 -5.18 -19.90 -2.37
CA MET A 212 -3.90 -19.62 -1.71
C MET A 212 -4.00 -19.95 -0.21
N LYS A 213 -2.86 -20.13 0.44
CA LYS A 213 -2.74 -20.06 1.89
C LYS A 213 -2.45 -18.62 2.31
N ALA A 214 -2.81 -18.28 3.55
CA ALA A 214 -2.64 -16.93 4.06
C ALA A 214 -2.16 -16.91 5.53
N VAL A 215 -1.25 -15.99 5.84
CA VAL A 215 -0.74 -15.73 7.19
C VAL A 215 -1.18 -14.33 7.61
N LEU A 216 -1.92 -14.23 8.71
CA LEU A 216 -2.24 -12.93 9.30
C LEU A 216 -1.05 -12.44 10.12
N PHE A 217 -0.45 -11.31 9.72
CA PHE A 217 0.51 -10.59 10.55
C PHE A 217 -0.25 -9.68 11.52
N SER A 218 -0.07 -9.88 12.83
CA SER A 218 -0.79 -9.14 13.86
C SER A 218 0.13 -8.33 14.80
N GLY A 219 1.40 -8.16 14.40
CA GLY A 219 2.39 -7.45 15.23
C GLY A 219 2.17 -5.95 15.36
N THR A 220 1.61 -5.31 14.35
CA THR A 220 1.27 -3.87 14.34
C THR A 220 -0.21 -3.64 14.60
N ARG A 221 -1.05 -4.47 14.00
CA ARG A 221 -2.51 -4.35 14.05
C ARG A 221 -3.13 -5.69 14.45
N ASN A 222 -3.84 -5.70 15.59
CA ASN A 222 -4.39 -6.95 16.15
C ASN A 222 -5.93 -7.05 16.05
N LYS A 223 -6.58 -6.13 15.32
CA LYS A 223 -8.05 -6.02 15.23
C LYS A 223 -8.69 -7.33 14.73
N ASP A 224 -8.08 -7.94 13.73
CA ASP A 224 -8.64 -9.12 13.05
C ASP A 224 -8.20 -10.45 13.69
N ARG A 225 -7.21 -10.42 14.59
CA ARG A 225 -6.57 -11.60 15.19
C ARG A 225 -7.56 -12.62 15.81
N ARG A 226 -8.62 -12.13 16.48
CA ARG A 226 -9.55 -13.01 17.21
C ARG A 226 -10.52 -13.76 16.31
N ASN A 227 -10.81 -13.23 15.14
CA ASN A 227 -11.83 -13.73 14.22
C ASN A 227 -11.24 -14.07 12.83
N THR A 228 -9.93 -14.26 12.76
CA THR A 228 -9.27 -14.58 11.49
C THR A 228 -9.54 -16.01 11.05
N THR A 229 -9.63 -16.18 9.74
CA THR A 229 -9.67 -17.49 9.07
C THR A 229 -8.32 -17.89 8.48
N ALA A 230 -7.25 -17.13 8.78
CA ALA A 230 -5.90 -17.38 8.28
C ALA A 230 -5.40 -18.78 8.65
N ASP A 231 -4.59 -19.38 7.78
CA ASP A 231 -3.95 -20.68 8.01
C ASP A 231 -2.95 -20.62 9.18
N ALA A 232 -2.38 -19.43 9.43
CA ALA A 232 -1.55 -19.16 10.60
C ALA A 232 -1.60 -17.67 10.99
N VAL A 233 -1.25 -17.39 12.24
CA VAL A 233 -1.09 -16.02 12.76
C VAL A 233 0.37 -15.82 13.17
N CYS A 234 0.95 -14.68 12.78
CA CYS A 234 2.31 -14.30 13.09
C CYS A 234 2.32 -12.94 13.81
N ASP A 235 2.87 -12.89 15.01
CA ASP A 235 2.95 -11.66 15.81
C ASP A 235 4.31 -10.94 15.67
N ARG A 236 5.33 -11.65 15.21
CA ARG A 236 6.70 -11.11 15.09
C ARG A 236 7.39 -11.68 13.87
N HIS A 237 8.01 -10.84 13.08
CA HIS A 237 8.69 -11.25 11.86
C HIS A 237 9.74 -12.34 12.05
N ARG A 238 10.43 -12.38 13.18
CA ARG A 238 11.41 -13.44 13.48
C ARG A 238 10.82 -14.85 13.45
N ASP A 239 9.50 -14.98 13.69
CA ASP A 239 8.80 -16.27 13.72
C ASP A 239 8.22 -16.62 12.33
N LEU A 240 8.07 -15.63 11.44
CA LEU A 240 7.44 -15.75 10.13
C LEU A 240 8.09 -16.81 9.21
N PRO A 241 9.44 -16.88 9.07
CA PRO A 241 10.06 -17.87 8.18
C PRO A 241 9.72 -19.31 8.55
N SER A 242 9.67 -19.62 9.83
CA SER A 242 9.32 -20.95 10.32
C SER A 242 7.85 -21.28 10.04
N ILE A 243 6.94 -20.33 10.25
CA ILE A 243 5.51 -20.47 9.96
C ILE A 243 5.28 -20.73 8.47
N VAL A 244 5.90 -19.93 7.60
CA VAL A 244 5.76 -20.07 6.14
C VAL A 244 6.30 -21.43 5.67
N ARG A 245 7.49 -21.85 6.14
CA ARG A 245 8.06 -23.16 5.78
C ARG A 245 7.16 -24.33 6.21
N GLN A 246 6.56 -24.24 7.40
CA GLN A 246 5.62 -25.25 7.88
C GLN A 246 4.36 -25.31 6.99
N LEU A 247 3.80 -24.18 6.61
CA LEU A 247 2.65 -24.13 5.70
C LEU A 247 2.99 -24.64 4.29
N ALA A 248 4.21 -24.42 3.82
CA ALA A 248 4.66 -24.84 2.49
C ALA A 248 4.80 -26.37 2.34
N THR A 249 4.94 -27.12 3.44
CA THR A 249 5.09 -28.59 3.44
C THR A 249 3.76 -29.35 3.49
N HIS A 250 2.68 -28.68 3.79
CA HIS A 250 1.32 -29.24 3.86
C HIS A 250 0.45 -28.71 2.70
#